data_1b3c7da8f8f20b28095c51ca598516a7
#
_entry.id   1b3c7da8f8f20b28095c51ca598516a7
#
_cell.length_a   1.000
_cell.length_b   1.000
_cell.length_c   1.000
_cell.angle_alpha   90.00
_cell.angle_beta   90.00
_cell.angle_gamma   90.00
#
_symmetry.space_group_name_H-M   'P 1'
#
loop_
_entity.id
_entity.type
_entity.pdbx_description
1 polymer ?
#
loop_
_entity_poly.entity_id
_entity_poly.type
_entity_poly.pdbx_seq_one_letter_code
_entity_poly.pdbx_strand_id
1 'polypeptide(L)'
;MINPTDMMKRILALAAFVTLLAACGRKPQKEVVMVVETTMGTVEFKLYNETPRHRDNFIKLADEHFFDSLLFHRVIDGFVIQGGDPNSKYAEPGQLLGDGDLDYRVPAEIRVDQGIICKKGSILAAREGDDVNPKRESSAAQYCFMMGPSPHLDGAYTLFGEVTEGMDVLDAIQKVATDEYDRPLEDVRMLKVYRKE
;
A
#
# COMPACT_ATOMS: atom_id res chain seq x y z
N MET A 1 33.27 -16.70 52.61
CA MET A 1 32.14 -17.47 52.10
C MET A 1 31.07 -16.50 51.67
N ILE A 2 30.73 -16.45 50.39
CA ILE A 2 29.73 -15.52 49.85
C ILE A 2 28.36 -16.14 50.13
N ASN A 3 27.45 -15.34 50.73
CA ASN A 3 26.11 -15.78 51.11
C ASN A 3 25.30 -16.17 49.85
N PRO A 4 24.67 -17.36 49.78
CA PRO A 4 23.92 -17.83 48.62
C PRO A 4 22.81 -16.86 48.18
N THR A 5 22.19 -16.11 49.10
CA THR A 5 21.17 -15.09 48.82
C THR A 5 21.72 -13.86 48.08
N ASP A 6 23.00 -13.49 48.34
CA ASP A 6 23.64 -12.37 47.62
C ASP A 6 24.09 -12.75 46.22
N MET A 7 24.47 -14.01 46.02
CA MET A 7 24.79 -14.55 44.69
C MET A 7 23.54 -14.60 43.78
N MET A 8 22.40 -15.01 44.36
CA MET A 8 21.12 -15.08 43.62
C MET A 8 20.60 -13.70 43.25
N LYS A 9 20.77 -12.68 44.11
CA LYS A 9 20.42 -11.27 43.79
C LYS A 9 21.31 -10.70 42.70
N ARG A 10 22.58 -11.03 42.65
CA ARG A 10 23.52 -10.59 41.61
C ARG A 10 23.22 -11.25 40.26
N ILE A 11 22.82 -12.53 40.24
CA ILE A 11 22.42 -13.25 39.02
C ILE A 11 21.10 -12.69 38.47
N LEU A 12 20.12 -12.39 39.35
CA LEU A 12 18.86 -11.76 38.95
C LEU A 12 19.07 -10.32 38.43
N ALA A 13 19.97 -9.54 39.02
CA ALA A 13 20.29 -8.20 38.55
C ALA A 13 21.02 -8.23 37.20
N LEU A 14 21.90 -9.23 36.96
CA LEU A 14 22.60 -9.39 35.69
C LEU A 14 21.64 -9.84 34.56
N ALA A 15 20.68 -10.73 34.86
CA ALA A 15 19.66 -11.17 33.91
C ALA A 15 18.71 -10.03 33.51
N ALA A 16 18.32 -9.17 34.47
CA ALA A 16 17.47 -7.98 34.19
C ALA A 16 18.24 -6.95 33.35
N PHE A 17 19.55 -6.82 33.51
CA PHE A 17 20.37 -5.88 32.75
C PHE A 17 20.58 -6.35 31.28
N VAL A 18 20.70 -7.66 31.06
CA VAL A 18 20.86 -8.24 29.72
C VAL A 18 19.57 -8.16 28.91
N THR A 19 18.41 -8.31 29.56
CA THR A 19 17.10 -8.17 28.87
C THR A 19 16.78 -6.73 28.48
N LEU A 20 17.32 -5.74 29.23
CA LEU A 20 17.13 -4.30 28.90
C LEU A 20 17.98 -3.86 27.71
N LEU A 21 19.11 -4.52 27.41
CA LEU A 21 19.99 -4.19 26.31
C LEU A 21 19.52 -4.75 24.96
N ALA A 22 18.63 -5.74 24.95
CA ALA A 22 18.05 -6.30 23.73
C ALA A 22 16.91 -5.43 23.15
N ALA A 23 16.40 -4.45 23.90
CA ALA A 23 15.37 -3.50 23.44
C ALA A 23 15.96 -2.24 22.77
N CYS A 24 17.30 -2.16 22.64
CA CYS A 24 17.95 -0.95 22.16
C CYS A 24 18.39 -1.10 20.69
N GLY A 25 17.68 -0.45 19.77
CA GLY A 25 18.30 0.08 18.57
C GLY A 25 17.89 -0.44 17.20
N ARG A 26 16.62 -0.76 16.92
CA ARG A 26 16.17 -0.52 15.55
C ARG A 26 16.04 0.99 15.39
N LYS A 27 16.99 1.62 14.68
CA LYS A 27 16.79 2.99 14.21
C LYS A 27 15.44 3.02 13.49
N PRO A 28 14.57 4.01 13.75
CA PRO A 28 13.35 4.15 12.99
C PRO A 28 13.73 4.17 11.51
N GLN A 29 13.20 3.22 10.76
CA GLN A 29 13.44 3.18 9.31
C GLN A 29 12.81 4.45 8.73
N LYS A 30 13.58 5.21 7.93
CA LYS A 30 13.08 6.44 7.29
C LYS A 30 11.82 6.09 6.49
N GLU A 31 10.77 6.88 6.63
CA GLU A 31 9.57 6.75 5.82
C GLU A 31 9.93 6.96 4.35
N VAL A 32 9.38 6.13 3.48
CA VAL A 32 9.52 6.27 2.04
C VAL A 32 8.29 6.98 1.52
N VAL A 33 8.48 8.13 0.89
CA VAL A 33 7.43 8.87 0.22
C VAL A 33 7.53 8.62 -1.28
N MET A 34 6.40 8.28 -1.89
CA MET A 34 6.24 8.08 -3.32
C MET A 34 5.49 9.25 -3.93
N VAL A 35 5.79 9.55 -5.17
CA VAL A 35 5.11 10.58 -5.98
C VAL A 35 4.49 9.91 -7.18
N VAL A 36 3.23 10.23 -7.46
CA VAL A 36 2.53 9.86 -8.70
C VAL A 36 2.13 11.15 -9.43
N GLU A 37 2.79 11.43 -10.54
CA GLU A 37 2.38 12.48 -11.47
C GLU A 37 1.29 11.92 -12.38
N THR A 38 0.16 12.60 -12.45
CA THR A 38 -0.97 12.17 -13.28
C THR A 38 -1.35 13.24 -14.29
N THR A 39 -2.20 12.90 -15.25
CA THR A 39 -2.79 13.87 -16.19
C THR A 39 -3.66 14.92 -15.49
N MET A 40 -4.02 14.73 -14.22
CA MET A 40 -4.88 15.62 -13.44
C MET A 40 -4.16 16.33 -12.29
N GLY A 41 -2.87 16.03 -12.06
CA GLY A 41 -2.07 16.62 -10.99
C GLY A 41 -1.19 15.58 -10.29
N THR A 42 -0.54 15.99 -9.21
CA THR A 42 0.44 15.17 -8.48
C THR A 42 -0.12 14.74 -7.13
N VAL A 43 0.11 13.48 -6.78
CA VAL A 43 -0.26 12.88 -5.49
C VAL A 43 1.01 12.36 -4.81
N GLU A 44 1.17 12.64 -3.52
CA GLU A 44 2.22 12.06 -2.70
C GLU A 44 1.63 11.16 -1.62
N PHE A 45 2.32 10.08 -1.33
CA PHE A 45 1.93 9.17 -0.27
C PHE A 45 3.14 8.50 0.37
N LYS A 46 3.03 8.21 1.65
CA LYS A 46 4.04 7.42 2.35
C LYS A 46 3.70 5.94 2.33
N LEU A 47 4.74 5.11 2.30
CA LEU A 47 4.65 3.67 2.43
C LEU A 47 4.90 3.24 3.88
N TYR A 48 4.12 2.29 4.39
CA TYR A 48 4.24 1.80 5.75
C TYR A 48 5.43 0.84 5.91
N ASN A 49 6.21 1.03 6.96
CA ASN A 49 7.30 0.12 7.34
C ASN A 49 6.77 -1.20 7.95
N GLU A 50 5.52 -1.22 8.39
CA GLU A 50 4.80 -2.36 8.96
C GLU A 50 4.39 -3.39 7.89
N THR A 51 4.42 -3.00 6.61
CA THR A 51 4.11 -3.85 5.45
C THR A 51 5.29 -3.88 4.46
N PRO A 52 6.47 -4.38 4.90
CA PRO A 52 7.72 -4.24 4.14
C PRO A 52 7.71 -4.93 2.78
N ARG A 53 6.97 -6.04 2.61
CA ARG A 53 6.89 -6.73 1.31
C ARG A 53 6.15 -5.91 0.28
N HIS A 54 5.02 -5.30 0.64
CA HIS A 54 4.25 -4.42 -0.24
C HIS A 54 5.02 -3.14 -0.52
N ARG A 55 5.61 -2.52 0.51
CA ARG A 55 6.46 -1.35 0.37
C ARG A 55 7.60 -1.60 -0.62
N ASP A 56 8.39 -2.65 -0.39
CA ASP A 56 9.60 -2.92 -1.17
C ASP A 56 9.25 -3.35 -2.61
N ASN A 57 8.13 -4.07 -2.79
CA ASN A 57 7.59 -4.41 -4.10
C ASN A 57 7.14 -3.16 -4.87
N PHE A 58 6.39 -2.25 -4.24
CA PHE A 58 5.96 -1.01 -4.88
C PHE A 58 7.16 -0.15 -5.30
N ILE A 59 8.16 -0.01 -4.42
CA ILE A 59 9.40 0.71 -4.71
C ILE A 59 10.12 0.10 -5.91
N LYS A 60 10.28 -1.23 -5.92
CA LYS A 60 10.92 -1.95 -7.04
C LYS A 60 10.22 -1.64 -8.36
N LEU A 61 8.89 -1.77 -8.42
CA LEU A 61 8.12 -1.51 -9.63
C LEU A 61 8.21 -0.05 -10.09
N ALA A 62 8.22 0.90 -9.15
CA ALA A 62 8.40 2.32 -9.46
C ALA A 62 9.83 2.59 -10.01
N ASP A 63 10.87 2.02 -9.40
CA ASP A 63 12.26 2.15 -9.87
C ASP A 63 12.46 1.51 -11.26
N GLU A 64 11.68 0.48 -11.60
CA GLU A 64 11.64 -0.16 -12.91
C GLU A 64 10.75 0.58 -13.93
N HIS A 65 10.17 1.74 -13.57
CA HIS A 65 9.23 2.50 -14.40
C HIS A 65 8.00 1.72 -14.85
N PHE A 66 7.62 0.70 -14.08
CA PHE A 66 6.50 -0.17 -14.42
C PHE A 66 5.18 0.60 -14.51
N PHE A 67 4.93 1.50 -13.54
CA PHE A 67 3.68 2.25 -13.44
C PHE A 67 3.56 3.38 -14.48
N ASP A 68 4.66 3.76 -15.12
CA ASP A 68 4.67 4.88 -16.07
C ASP A 68 3.77 4.58 -17.27
N SER A 69 2.86 5.49 -17.53
CA SER A 69 1.82 5.41 -18.56
C SER A 69 0.65 4.47 -18.29
N LEU A 70 0.55 3.82 -17.12
CA LEU A 70 -0.63 3.05 -16.75
C LEU A 70 -1.82 3.97 -16.43
N LEU A 71 -3.04 3.42 -16.52
CA LEU A 71 -4.26 4.13 -16.21
C LEU A 71 -4.74 3.88 -14.78
N PHE A 72 -5.48 4.84 -14.24
CA PHE A 72 -6.49 4.53 -13.25
C PHE A 72 -7.71 3.97 -13.99
N HIS A 73 -7.76 2.67 -14.10
CA HIS A 73 -8.71 1.95 -14.95
C HIS A 73 -10.08 1.71 -14.30
N ARG A 74 -10.21 1.95 -12.99
CA ARG A 74 -11.48 1.84 -12.26
C ARG A 74 -11.59 2.95 -11.22
N VAL A 75 -12.67 3.71 -11.29
CA VAL A 75 -12.94 4.86 -10.41
C VAL A 75 -14.37 4.80 -9.92
N ILE A 76 -14.55 4.68 -8.61
CA ILE A 76 -15.86 4.70 -7.95
C ILE A 76 -15.88 5.83 -6.94
N ASP A 77 -16.75 6.80 -7.14
CA ASP A 77 -16.93 7.96 -6.28
C ASP A 77 -17.21 7.55 -4.83
N GLY A 78 -16.47 8.14 -3.89
CA GLY A 78 -16.57 7.84 -2.46
C GLY A 78 -16.00 6.48 -2.03
N PHE A 79 -15.44 5.70 -2.96
CA PHE A 79 -14.92 4.37 -2.64
C PHE A 79 -13.45 4.19 -3.04
N VAL A 80 -13.13 4.03 -4.34
CA VAL A 80 -11.76 3.71 -4.80
C VAL A 80 -11.37 4.41 -6.09
N ILE A 81 -10.07 4.65 -6.25
CA ILE A 81 -9.38 4.94 -7.50
C ILE A 81 -8.33 3.85 -7.68
N GLN A 82 -8.55 2.93 -8.62
CA GLN A 82 -7.72 1.72 -8.82
C GLN A 82 -6.87 1.84 -10.08
N GLY A 83 -5.60 1.50 -9.94
CA GLY A 83 -4.63 1.45 -11.04
C GLY A 83 -3.68 0.27 -10.90
N GLY A 84 -2.67 0.22 -11.79
CA GLY A 84 -1.62 -0.80 -11.76
C GLY A 84 -1.81 -1.99 -12.69
N ASP A 85 -2.91 -2.05 -13.46
CA ASP A 85 -3.10 -3.08 -14.49
C ASP A 85 -2.11 -2.86 -15.65
N PRO A 86 -1.17 -3.79 -15.92
CA PRO A 86 -0.20 -3.67 -17.01
C PRO A 86 -0.85 -3.57 -18.40
N ASN A 87 -2.06 -4.16 -18.59
CA ASN A 87 -2.79 -4.10 -19.85
C ASN A 87 -3.32 -2.69 -20.15
N SER A 88 -3.33 -1.80 -19.16
CA SER A 88 -3.81 -0.43 -19.33
C SER A 88 -2.85 0.49 -20.07
N LYS A 89 -1.58 0.09 -20.25
CA LYS A 89 -0.54 0.96 -20.82
C LYS A 89 -0.86 1.46 -22.23
N TYR A 90 -1.42 0.59 -23.04
CA TYR A 90 -1.77 0.83 -24.44
C TYR A 90 -3.23 0.46 -24.72
N ALA A 91 -4.08 0.59 -23.69
CA ALA A 91 -5.48 0.20 -23.81
C ALA A 91 -6.24 1.07 -24.80
N GLU A 92 -7.04 0.44 -25.66
CA GLU A 92 -7.97 1.11 -26.55
C GLU A 92 -9.17 1.67 -25.73
N PRO A 93 -9.82 2.72 -26.25
CA PRO A 93 -11.06 3.23 -25.65
C PRO A 93 -12.11 2.13 -25.49
N GLY A 94 -12.70 1.99 -24.30
CA GLY A 94 -13.71 0.96 -24.00
C GLY A 94 -13.18 -0.45 -23.80
N GLN A 95 -11.87 -0.67 -23.84
CA GLN A 95 -11.28 -1.97 -23.48
C GLN A 95 -11.52 -2.28 -22.02
N LEU A 96 -12.01 -3.49 -21.71
CA LEU A 96 -12.10 -3.99 -20.33
C LEU A 96 -10.72 -4.16 -19.73
N LEU A 97 -10.56 -3.69 -18.52
CA LEU A 97 -9.31 -3.70 -17.74
C LEU A 97 -9.59 -4.23 -16.33
N GLY A 98 -8.52 -4.53 -15.60
CA GLY A 98 -8.56 -4.98 -14.21
C GLY A 98 -8.14 -6.43 -14.00
N ASP A 99 -8.04 -7.23 -15.08
CA ASP A 99 -7.61 -8.63 -15.02
C ASP A 99 -6.09 -8.80 -15.18
N GLY A 100 -5.37 -7.73 -15.58
CA GLY A 100 -3.93 -7.77 -15.77
C GLY A 100 -3.17 -7.74 -14.44
N ASP A 101 -2.15 -8.61 -14.30
CA ASP A 101 -1.24 -8.63 -13.16
C ASP A 101 0.13 -9.14 -13.61
N LEU A 102 1.09 -9.15 -12.68
CA LEU A 102 2.37 -9.82 -12.83
C LEU A 102 2.23 -11.31 -12.50
N ASP A 103 3.26 -12.10 -12.81
CA ASP A 103 3.31 -13.56 -12.64
C ASP A 103 3.54 -14.01 -11.18
N TYR A 104 3.50 -13.10 -10.24
CA TYR A 104 3.63 -13.38 -8.81
C TYR A 104 2.64 -12.57 -7.97
N ARG A 105 2.42 -13.00 -6.73
CA ARG A 105 1.60 -12.32 -5.73
C ARG A 105 2.43 -11.93 -4.53
N VAL A 106 1.99 -10.90 -3.82
CA VAL A 106 2.61 -10.45 -2.57
C VAL A 106 1.86 -11.09 -1.40
N PRO A 107 2.53 -11.88 -0.53
CA PRO A 107 1.89 -12.44 0.65
C PRO A 107 1.28 -11.37 1.54
N ALA A 108 0.07 -11.63 2.06
CA ALA A 108 -0.68 -10.68 2.85
C ALA A 108 0.10 -10.13 4.07
N GLU A 109 0.00 -8.82 4.30
CA GLU A 109 0.57 -8.12 5.46
C GLU A 109 -0.51 -7.27 6.14
N ILE A 110 -1.55 -7.92 6.61
CA ILE A 110 -2.70 -7.28 7.27
C ILE A 110 -2.31 -6.90 8.69
N ARG A 111 -2.41 -5.60 9.05
CA ARG A 111 -1.91 -5.02 10.31
C ARG A 111 -2.98 -4.26 11.10
N VAL A 112 -4.18 -4.80 11.17
CA VAL A 112 -5.28 -4.20 11.98
C VAL A 112 -4.90 -4.16 13.46
N ASP A 113 -4.14 -5.15 13.94
CA ASP A 113 -3.58 -5.19 15.29
C ASP A 113 -2.64 -4.02 15.62
N GLN A 114 -2.12 -3.34 14.61
CA GLN A 114 -1.28 -2.15 14.73
C GLN A 114 -2.05 -0.84 14.43
N GLY A 115 -3.37 -0.91 14.33
CA GLY A 115 -4.22 0.24 14.06
C GLY A 115 -4.23 0.71 12.60
N ILE A 116 -3.68 -0.10 11.67
CA ILE A 116 -3.75 0.19 10.24
C ILE A 116 -5.13 -0.25 9.74
N ILE A 117 -6.03 0.73 9.60
CA ILE A 117 -7.41 0.56 9.18
C ILE A 117 -7.72 1.40 7.94
N CYS A 118 -8.74 0.99 7.19
CA CYS A 118 -9.14 1.62 5.94
C CYS A 118 -9.86 2.94 6.20
N LYS A 119 -9.25 4.04 5.74
CA LYS A 119 -9.77 5.41 5.81
C LYS A 119 -9.57 6.11 4.47
N LYS A 120 -10.20 7.27 4.28
CA LYS A 120 -9.91 8.11 3.11
C LYS A 120 -8.42 8.44 3.05
N GLY A 121 -7.81 8.23 1.89
CA GLY A 121 -6.37 8.40 1.64
C GLY A 121 -5.52 7.16 1.95
N SER A 122 -6.09 6.07 2.48
CA SER A 122 -5.36 4.80 2.60
C SER A 122 -5.01 4.24 1.23
N ILE A 123 -3.87 3.54 1.14
CA ILE A 123 -3.46 2.80 -0.05
C ILE A 123 -3.61 1.31 0.23
N LEU A 124 -4.46 0.67 -0.56
CA LEU A 124 -4.86 -0.72 -0.43
C LEU A 124 -4.32 -1.52 -1.62
N ALA A 125 -3.72 -2.67 -1.36
CA ALA A 125 -3.32 -3.61 -2.40
C ALA A 125 -4.55 -4.41 -2.88
N ALA A 126 -4.81 -4.41 -4.19
CA ALA A 126 -5.90 -5.18 -4.78
C ALA A 126 -5.66 -6.68 -4.64
N ARG A 127 -6.71 -7.49 -4.66
CA ARG A 127 -6.63 -8.95 -4.64
C ARG A 127 -7.93 -9.59 -5.13
N GLU A 128 -7.84 -10.85 -5.52
CA GLU A 128 -9.01 -11.68 -5.77
C GLU A 128 -9.75 -12.09 -4.48
N GLY A 129 -11.00 -12.49 -4.62
CA GLY A 129 -11.88 -12.91 -3.51
C GLY A 129 -11.36 -14.13 -2.74
N ASP A 130 -11.87 -14.33 -1.52
CA ASP A 130 -11.45 -15.43 -0.62
C ASP A 130 -11.76 -16.82 -1.17
N ASP A 131 -12.73 -16.95 -2.09
CA ASP A 131 -13.11 -18.17 -2.79
C ASP A 131 -12.02 -18.75 -3.69
N VAL A 132 -11.26 -17.87 -4.35
CA VAL A 132 -10.14 -18.25 -5.23
C VAL A 132 -8.78 -17.93 -4.61
N ASN A 133 -8.73 -17.06 -3.61
CA ASN A 133 -7.51 -16.61 -2.94
C ASN A 133 -7.66 -16.63 -1.40
N PRO A 134 -7.81 -17.82 -0.78
CA PRO A 134 -8.02 -17.94 0.67
C PRO A 134 -6.81 -17.45 1.50
N LYS A 135 -5.63 -17.32 0.91
CA LYS A 135 -4.45 -16.77 1.57
C LYS A 135 -4.43 -15.24 1.59
N ARG A 136 -5.37 -14.59 0.89
CA ARG A 136 -5.47 -13.13 0.77
C ARG A 136 -4.19 -12.48 0.25
N GLU A 137 -3.46 -13.19 -0.58
CA GLU A 137 -2.28 -12.64 -1.25
C GLU A 137 -2.70 -11.50 -2.18
N SER A 138 -1.91 -10.44 -2.20
CA SER A 138 -2.22 -9.27 -3.01
C SER A 138 -1.73 -9.40 -4.44
N SER A 139 -2.38 -8.71 -5.37
CA SER A 139 -1.81 -8.38 -6.67
C SER A 139 -0.42 -7.76 -6.46
N ALA A 140 0.51 -8.09 -7.34
CA ALA A 140 1.84 -7.49 -7.32
C ALA A 140 1.83 -6.05 -7.83
N ALA A 141 0.88 -5.69 -8.70
CA ALA A 141 0.87 -4.44 -9.41
C ALA A 141 -0.35 -3.55 -9.11
N GLN A 142 -1.54 -4.13 -8.91
CA GLN A 142 -2.75 -3.34 -8.74
C GLN A 142 -2.96 -2.84 -7.33
N TYR A 143 -3.31 -1.56 -7.21
CA TYR A 143 -3.57 -0.89 -5.94
C TYR A 143 -4.69 0.13 -6.06
N CYS A 144 -5.26 0.51 -4.92
CA CYS A 144 -6.33 1.50 -4.82
C CYS A 144 -5.96 2.63 -3.86
N PHE A 145 -6.25 3.85 -4.26
CA PHE A 145 -6.45 4.95 -3.32
C PHE A 145 -7.88 4.88 -2.79
N MET A 146 -8.03 4.83 -1.46
CA MET A 146 -9.35 4.79 -0.83
C MET A 146 -9.92 6.20 -0.72
N MET A 147 -11.14 6.39 -1.21
CA MET A 147 -11.80 7.70 -1.23
C MET A 147 -12.79 7.91 -0.06
N GLY A 148 -13.02 6.87 0.71
CA GLY A 148 -13.85 6.90 1.93
C GLY A 148 -13.45 5.81 2.93
N PRO A 149 -13.98 5.87 4.16
CA PRO A 149 -13.79 4.80 5.13
C PRO A 149 -14.51 3.53 4.67
N SER A 150 -13.82 2.40 4.71
CA SER A 150 -14.35 1.11 4.27
C SER A 150 -14.02 0.01 5.29
N PRO A 151 -14.64 0.03 6.48
CA PRO A 151 -14.30 -0.87 7.59
C PRO A 151 -14.55 -2.35 7.26
N HIS A 152 -15.37 -2.66 6.26
CA HIS A 152 -15.57 -4.03 5.78
C HIS A 152 -14.33 -4.63 5.08
N LEU A 153 -13.35 -3.80 4.72
CA LEU A 153 -12.06 -4.23 4.15
C LEU A 153 -10.99 -4.45 5.23
N ASP A 154 -11.22 -3.97 6.46
CA ASP A 154 -10.29 -4.16 7.58
C ASP A 154 -10.13 -5.65 7.88
N GLY A 155 -8.88 -6.08 8.04
CA GLY A 155 -8.58 -7.49 8.27
C GLY A 155 -8.71 -8.41 7.04
N ALA A 156 -9.16 -7.87 5.89
CA ALA A 156 -9.33 -8.64 4.66
C ALA A 156 -8.33 -8.24 3.56
N TYR A 157 -7.81 -7.03 3.61
CA TYR A 157 -6.87 -6.48 2.63
C TYR A 157 -5.62 -5.92 3.30
N THR A 158 -4.51 -5.89 2.58
CA THR A 158 -3.30 -5.20 3.03
C THR A 158 -3.38 -3.72 2.68
N LEU A 159 -3.32 -2.87 3.72
CA LEU A 159 -3.09 -1.44 3.59
C LEU A 159 -1.58 -1.19 3.74
N PHE A 160 -0.96 -0.55 2.78
CA PHE A 160 0.50 -0.43 2.76
C PHE A 160 1.03 1.00 2.67
N GLY A 161 0.12 1.98 2.72
CA GLY A 161 0.48 3.40 2.71
C GLY A 161 -0.70 4.32 2.96
N GLU A 162 -0.42 5.61 3.00
CA GLU A 162 -1.43 6.66 3.06
C GLU A 162 -0.98 7.93 2.34
N VAL A 163 -1.93 8.62 1.73
CA VAL A 163 -1.73 9.90 1.03
C VAL A 163 -1.29 10.97 2.03
N THR A 164 -0.27 11.72 1.66
CA THR A 164 0.27 12.85 2.43
C THR A 164 -0.01 14.20 1.78
N GLU A 165 -0.04 14.25 0.44
CA GLU A 165 -0.36 15.45 -0.33
C GLU A 165 -1.14 15.08 -1.60
N GLY A 166 -1.93 16.02 -2.16
CA GLY A 166 -2.69 15.81 -3.40
C GLY A 166 -4.02 15.10 -3.22
N MET A 167 -4.63 15.14 -2.03
CA MET A 167 -6.00 14.63 -1.84
C MET A 167 -7.04 15.37 -2.71
N ASP A 168 -6.84 16.63 -2.99
CA ASP A 168 -7.66 17.44 -3.90
C ASP A 168 -7.59 16.93 -5.34
N VAL A 169 -6.43 16.45 -5.79
CA VAL A 169 -6.26 15.78 -7.09
C VAL A 169 -7.06 14.47 -7.12
N LEU A 170 -6.97 13.65 -6.08
CA LEU A 170 -7.77 12.42 -5.99
C LEU A 170 -9.27 12.74 -5.88
N ASP A 171 -9.66 13.81 -5.17
CA ASP A 171 -11.04 14.27 -5.11
C ASP A 171 -11.57 14.73 -6.47
N ALA A 172 -10.72 15.27 -7.35
CA ALA A 172 -11.06 15.57 -8.72
C ALA A 172 -11.16 14.29 -9.58
N ILE A 173 -10.21 13.35 -9.44
CA ILE A 173 -10.21 12.09 -10.19
C ILE A 173 -11.45 11.25 -9.88
N GLN A 174 -11.88 11.14 -8.61
CA GLN A 174 -13.06 10.33 -8.27
C GLN A 174 -14.37 10.86 -8.88
N LYS A 175 -14.38 12.08 -9.40
CA LYS A 175 -15.56 12.74 -9.98
C LYS A 175 -15.59 12.68 -11.52
N VAL A 176 -14.62 12.06 -12.17
CA VAL A 176 -14.65 11.88 -13.63
C VAL A 176 -15.84 11.02 -14.04
N ALA A 177 -16.37 11.24 -15.23
CA ALA A 177 -17.40 10.38 -15.79
C ALA A 177 -16.81 9.01 -16.13
N THR A 178 -17.54 7.95 -15.79
CA THR A 178 -17.14 6.55 -16.02
C THR A 178 -18.18 5.82 -16.88
N ASP A 179 -17.75 4.70 -17.47
CA ASP A 179 -18.64 3.76 -18.16
C ASP A 179 -19.33 2.79 -17.17
N GLU A 180 -20.04 1.80 -17.70
CA GLU A 180 -20.74 0.76 -16.92
C GLU A 180 -19.82 -0.20 -16.13
N TYR A 181 -18.51 -0.15 -16.39
CA TYR A 181 -17.47 -0.93 -15.70
C TYR A 181 -16.62 -0.07 -14.77
N ASP A 182 -17.09 1.13 -14.43
CA ASP A 182 -16.38 2.12 -13.61
C ASP A 182 -15.07 2.64 -14.25
N ARG A 183 -14.83 2.39 -15.55
CA ARG A 183 -13.68 2.94 -16.25
C ARG A 183 -13.92 4.41 -16.63
N PRO A 184 -12.96 5.33 -16.34
CA PRO A 184 -13.03 6.71 -16.81
C PRO A 184 -13.24 6.78 -18.34
N LEU A 185 -14.22 7.59 -18.79
CA LEU A 185 -14.48 7.82 -20.22
C LEU A 185 -13.32 8.55 -20.90
N GLU A 186 -12.66 9.44 -20.16
CA GLU A 186 -11.39 10.06 -20.55
C GLU A 186 -10.27 9.46 -19.68
N ASP A 187 -9.23 8.92 -20.31
CA ASP A 187 -8.15 8.24 -19.63
C ASP A 187 -7.47 9.13 -18.59
N VAL A 188 -7.50 8.73 -17.33
CA VAL A 188 -6.67 9.32 -16.26
C VAL A 188 -5.40 8.49 -16.13
N ARG A 189 -4.27 9.08 -16.53
CA ARG A 189 -3.00 8.37 -16.70
C ARG A 189 -1.99 8.75 -15.64
N MET A 190 -1.29 7.75 -15.09
CA MET A 190 -0.06 7.95 -14.32
C MET A 190 1.06 8.27 -15.32
N LEU A 191 1.58 9.50 -15.29
CA LEU A 191 2.67 9.93 -16.18
C LEU A 191 4.00 9.39 -15.70
N LYS A 192 4.21 9.42 -14.38
CA LYS A 192 5.43 8.96 -13.73
C LYS A 192 5.16 8.59 -12.28
N VAL A 193 5.82 7.51 -11.81
CA VAL A 193 5.80 7.11 -10.40
C VAL A 193 7.23 6.94 -9.90
N TYR A 194 7.59 7.63 -8.80
CA TYR A 194 8.96 7.61 -8.29
C TYR A 194 9.04 7.91 -6.79
N ARG A 195 10.19 7.63 -6.20
CA ARG A 195 10.49 8.00 -4.80
C ARG A 195 10.84 9.48 -4.70
N LYS A 196 10.23 10.16 -3.72
CA LYS A 196 10.62 11.53 -3.35
C LYS A 196 12.00 11.49 -2.66
N GLU A 197 12.91 12.33 -3.09
CA GLU A 197 14.27 12.47 -2.51
C GLU A 197 14.26 13.11 -1.12
#